data_8a4141128760e33b19e7bec0f377a3a9
#
_entry.id   8a4141128760e33b19e7bec0f377a3a9
#
_cell.length_a   1.000
_cell.length_b   1.000
_cell.length_c   1.000
_cell.angle_alpha   90.00
_cell.angle_beta   90.00
_cell.angle_gamma   90.00
#
_symmetry.space_group_name_H-M   'P 1'
#
loop_
_entity.id
_entity.type
_entity.pdbx_description
1 polymer ?
#
loop_
_entity_poly.entity_id
_entity_poly.type
_entity_poly.pdbx_seq_one_letter_code
_entity_poly.pdbx_strand_id
1 'polypeptide(L)' 'TIEDNVTIYPGATILGGETVIGANSTVGGNVFLIHSVPANSLVIAEDVSVKVMKKADHYEI' A
#
# COMPACT_ATOMS: atom_id res chain seq x y z
N THR A 1 -10.36 -1.81 6.34
CA THR A 1 -11.03 -2.38 5.17
C THR A 1 -10.06 -2.51 4.01
N ILE A 2 -10.07 -3.64 3.37
CA ILE A 2 -9.24 -3.90 2.19
C ILE A 2 -10.21 -4.17 1.04
N GLU A 3 -10.13 -3.34 0.00
CA GLU A 3 -11.05 -3.45 -1.11
C GLU A 3 -10.58 -4.50 -2.11
N ASP A 4 -11.26 -4.59 -3.26
CA ASP A 4 -11.04 -5.69 -4.18
C ASP A 4 -9.68 -5.62 -4.86
N ASN A 5 -9.11 -6.78 -5.15
CA ASN A 5 -7.89 -6.92 -5.96
C ASN A 5 -6.68 -6.25 -5.32
N VAL A 6 -6.62 -6.23 -4.00
CA VAL A 6 -5.48 -5.70 -3.28
C VAL A 6 -4.48 -6.82 -3.06
N THR A 7 -3.22 -6.55 -3.32
CA THR A 7 -2.12 -7.48 -3.07
C THR A 7 -1.30 -6.96 -1.91
N ILE A 8 -1.13 -7.80 -0.89
CA ILE A 8 -0.34 -7.44 0.29
C ILE A 8 0.77 -8.47 0.44
N TYR A 9 2.00 -8.02 0.39
CA TYR A 9 3.16 -8.91 0.49
C TYR A 9 3.45 -9.23 1.95
N PRO A 10 4.15 -10.33 2.21
CA PRO A 10 4.46 -10.73 3.59
C PRO A 10 5.21 -9.65 4.34
N GLY A 11 4.93 -9.55 5.64
CA GLY A 11 5.60 -8.59 6.50
C GLY A 11 4.94 -7.24 6.57
N ALA A 12 3.94 -6.97 5.73
CA ALA A 12 3.23 -5.71 5.80
C ALA A 12 2.35 -5.68 7.05
N THR A 13 2.29 -4.53 7.69
CA THR A 13 1.46 -4.30 8.86
C THR A 13 0.51 -3.15 8.58
N ILE A 14 -0.78 -3.39 8.73
CA ILE A 14 -1.80 -2.39 8.48
C ILE A 14 -2.61 -2.23 9.76
N LEU A 15 -2.56 -1.04 10.32
CA LEU A 15 -3.21 -0.76 11.59
C LEU A 15 -4.29 0.30 11.41
N GLY A 16 -5.18 0.36 12.42
CA GLY A 16 -6.24 1.36 12.40
C GLY A 16 -7.53 0.80 11.88
N GLY A 17 -8.57 0.86 12.70
CA GLY A 17 -9.87 0.27 12.33
C GLY A 17 -10.54 0.94 11.15
N GLU A 18 -10.17 2.18 10.87
CA GLU A 18 -10.79 2.92 9.77
C GLU A 18 -9.89 3.06 8.55
N THR A 19 -8.76 2.37 8.57
CA THR A 19 -7.86 2.41 7.42
C THR A 19 -8.46 1.62 6.27
N VAL A 20 -8.46 2.20 5.08
CA VAL A 20 -8.99 1.58 3.88
C VAL A 20 -7.88 1.48 2.85
N ILE A 21 -7.67 0.27 2.33
CA ILE A 21 -6.75 0.07 1.21
C ILE A 21 -7.60 0.01 -0.05
N GLY A 22 -7.45 1.01 -0.89
CA GLY A 22 -8.27 1.14 -2.09
C GLY A 22 -8.03 0.02 -3.09
N ALA A 23 -9.01 -0.21 -3.94
CA ALA A 23 -9.01 -1.32 -4.89
C ALA A 23 -7.81 -1.30 -5.81
N ASN A 24 -7.35 -2.46 -6.22
CA ASN A 24 -6.26 -2.66 -7.18
C ASN A 24 -4.92 -2.11 -6.69
N SER A 25 -4.75 -1.98 -5.39
CA SER A 25 -3.52 -1.48 -4.82
C SER A 25 -2.59 -2.63 -4.45
N THR A 26 -1.31 -2.33 -4.33
CA THR A 26 -0.30 -3.29 -3.89
C THR A 26 0.45 -2.69 -2.71
N VAL A 27 0.54 -3.47 -1.63
CA VAL A 27 1.27 -3.08 -0.45
C VAL A 27 2.51 -3.97 -0.35
N GLY A 28 3.67 -3.38 -0.43
CA GLY A 28 4.92 -4.12 -0.41
C GLY A 28 5.23 -4.71 0.95
N GLY A 29 6.22 -5.61 0.99
CA GLY A 29 6.61 -6.25 2.23
C GLY A 29 7.23 -5.26 3.20
N ASN A 30 7.07 -5.53 4.49
CA ASN A 30 7.65 -4.73 5.57
C ASN A 30 7.14 -3.29 5.62
N VAL A 31 6.02 -3.01 4.97
CA VAL A 31 5.37 -1.71 5.07
C VAL A 31 4.59 -1.65 6.37
N PHE A 32 4.68 -0.52 7.05
CA PHE A 32 3.89 -0.26 8.25
C PHE A 32 2.94 0.88 7.94
N LEU A 33 1.67 0.57 7.81
CA LEU A 33 0.68 1.51 7.30
C LEU A 33 -0.36 1.83 8.35
N ILE A 34 -0.58 3.13 8.59
CA ILE A 34 -1.60 3.57 9.54
C ILE A 34 -2.61 4.54 8.93
N HIS A 35 -2.48 4.81 7.64
CA HIS A 35 -3.37 5.71 6.93
C HIS A 35 -3.96 5.00 5.72
N SER A 36 -5.14 5.46 5.30
CA SER A 36 -5.79 4.91 4.13
C SER A 36 -5.00 5.18 2.86
N VAL A 37 -5.19 4.30 1.89
CA VAL A 37 -4.50 4.36 0.60
C VAL A 37 -5.56 4.39 -0.49
N PRO A 38 -5.47 5.35 -1.43
CA PRO A 38 -6.44 5.40 -2.52
C PRO A 38 -6.30 4.21 -3.45
N ALA A 39 -7.31 4.02 -4.29
CA ALA A 39 -7.29 2.95 -5.28
C ALA A 39 -6.12 3.10 -6.24
N ASN A 40 -5.68 1.98 -6.77
CA ASN A 40 -4.62 1.92 -7.79
C ASN A 40 -3.29 2.48 -7.30
N SER A 41 -2.97 2.23 -6.04
CA SER A 41 -1.74 2.72 -5.43
C SER A 41 -0.71 1.60 -5.32
N LEU A 42 0.54 2.01 -5.28
CA LEU A 42 1.65 1.12 -4.92
C LEU A 42 2.28 1.69 -3.67
N VAL A 43 2.33 0.90 -2.61
CA VAL A 43 2.90 1.31 -1.33
C VAL A 43 4.17 0.52 -1.11
N ILE A 44 5.27 1.21 -0.97
CA ILE A 44 6.56 0.57 -0.75
C ILE A 44 7.25 1.18 0.45
N ALA A 45 8.10 0.41 1.08
CA ALA A 45 8.92 0.92 2.18
C ALA A 45 10.22 1.44 1.62
N GLU A 46 10.61 2.62 2.09
CA GLU A 46 11.92 3.18 1.77
C GLU A 46 12.75 3.17 3.05
N ASP A 47 13.97 3.68 2.96
CA ASP A 47 14.90 3.54 4.06
C ASP A 47 14.33 3.96 5.39
N VAL A 48 13.64 5.08 5.43
CA VAL A 48 13.14 5.62 6.68
C VAL A 48 11.66 5.98 6.64
N SER A 49 11.00 5.75 5.51
CA SER A 49 9.61 6.17 5.38
C SER A 49 8.87 5.29 4.39
N VAL A 50 7.56 5.44 4.39
CA VAL A 50 6.70 4.74 3.44
C VAL A 50 6.32 5.72 2.34
N LYS A 51 6.41 5.26 1.12
CA LYS A 51 6.05 6.07 -0.04
C LYS A 51 4.83 5.47 -0.71
N VAL A 52 3.87 6.31 -1.04
CA VAL A 52 2.67 5.90 -1.75
C VAL A 52 2.69 6.53 -3.14
N MET A 53 2.54 5.68 -4.15
CA MET A 53 2.58 6.13 -5.54
C MET A 53 1.43 5.53 -6.31
N LYS A 54 1.05 6.17 -7.39
CA LYS A 54 0.15 5.55 -8.34
C LYS A 54 0.92 4.53 -9.15
N LYS A 55 0.30 3.39 -9.43
CA LYS A 55 1.00 2.34 -10.16
C LYS A 55 1.49 2.80 -11.53
N ALA A 56 0.76 3.70 -12.15
CA ALA A 56 1.16 4.20 -13.46
C ALA A 56 2.47 4.98 -13.41
N ASP A 57 2.89 5.43 -12.24
CA ASP A 57 4.07 6.27 -12.09
C ASP A 57 5.33 5.49 -11.79
N HIS A 58 5.23 4.16 -11.62
CA HIS A 58 6.39 3.42 -11.15
C HIS A 58 6.82 2.31 -12.10
N TYR A 59 6.17 2.17 -13.21
CA TYR A 59 6.35 1.02 -14.07
C TYR A 59 7.75 0.89 -14.66
N GLU A 60 8.52 1.90 -14.58
CA GLU A 60 9.87 1.87 -15.16
C GLU A 60 10.93 1.41 -14.18
N ILE A 61 10.54 1.04 -13.01
CA ILE A 61 11.49 0.55 -12.02
C ILE A 61 12.02 -0.82 -12.38
#